data_24eda1437bdccd395f8089b90b0952e5
#
_entry.id   24eda1437bdccd395f8089b90b0952e5
#
_cell.length_a   1.000
_cell.length_b   1.000
_cell.length_c   1.000
_cell.angle_alpha   90.00
_cell.angle_beta   90.00
_cell.angle_gamma   90.00
#
_symmetry.space_group_name_H-M   'P 1'
#
loop_
_entity.id
_entity.type
_entity.pdbx_description
1 polymer ?
#
loop_
_entity_poly.entity_id
_entity_poly.type
_entity_poly.pdbx_seq_one_letter_code
_entity_poly.pdbx_strand_id
1 'polypeptide(L)'
;MTGSADSGEEIKVPIPVKVVVAGGYAVGKTTFVGSISEITPLTTEAAMTTVSDGVDDAGLASQSKTSTTVAMDFGRITLGRSDLILYLFGTPGQERFHFMWDELVRGAIGAVVLVDTGRLRDCFAAVDYFEARELPFVVAVNCFNGAVLHPLEAVREALNISAEIPMFHTDARVRGATRDALLALVQHALVRSRG
;
A
#
# COMPACT_ATOMS: atom_id res chain seq x y z
N MET A 1 -23.55 16.25 -51.80
CA MET A 1 -24.02 16.15 -50.39
C MET A 1 -23.20 15.09 -49.71
N THR A 2 -22.12 15.50 -49.12
CA THR A 2 -21.18 14.65 -48.37
C THR A 2 -21.48 14.81 -46.90
N GLY A 3 -22.13 13.84 -46.31
CA GLY A 3 -22.39 13.76 -44.87
C GLY A 3 -21.09 13.48 -44.14
N SER A 4 -20.62 14.49 -43.38
CA SER A 4 -19.56 14.36 -42.42
C SER A 4 -20.09 13.53 -41.24
N ALA A 5 -19.59 12.30 -41.07
CA ALA A 5 -19.84 11.53 -39.88
C ALA A 5 -18.99 12.15 -38.75
N ASP A 6 -19.65 12.91 -37.92
CA ASP A 6 -19.11 13.34 -36.63
C ASP A 6 -18.95 12.11 -35.73
N SER A 7 -17.75 11.59 -35.69
CA SER A 7 -17.38 10.55 -34.71
C SER A 7 -17.18 11.23 -33.35
N GLY A 8 -18.29 11.40 -32.61
CA GLY A 8 -18.25 11.86 -31.24
C GLY A 8 -17.36 10.93 -30.42
N GLU A 9 -16.16 11.35 -30.15
CA GLU A 9 -15.27 10.72 -29.16
C GLU A 9 -15.96 10.84 -27.81
N GLU A 10 -16.51 9.73 -27.31
CA GLU A 10 -17.09 9.66 -25.97
C GLU A 10 -15.99 10.02 -24.97
N ILE A 11 -16.10 11.18 -24.34
CA ILE A 11 -15.17 11.60 -23.28
C ILE A 11 -15.39 10.67 -22.09
N LYS A 12 -14.59 9.62 -22.02
CA LYS A 12 -14.59 8.71 -20.87
C LYS A 12 -13.99 9.41 -19.66
N VAL A 13 -14.79 9.56 -18.62
CA VAL A 13 -14.34 10.14 -17.36
C VAL A 13 -13.51 9.11 -16.60
N PRO A 14 -12.26 9.44 -16.22
CA PRO A 14 -11.42 8.52 -15.47
C PRO A 14 -12.04 8.16 -14.12
N ILE A 15 -11.96 6.88 -13.77
CA ILE A 15 -12.42 6.35 -12.48
C ILE A 15 -11.24 6.33 -11.51
N PRO A 16 -11.24 7.22 -10.50
CA PRO A 16 -10.19 7.23 -9.49
C PRO A 16 -10.41 6.11 -8.48
N VAL A 17 -9.34 5.37 -8.19
CA VAL A 17 -9.36 4.26 -7.23
C VAL A 17 -8.18 4.41 -6.28
N LYS A 18 -8.46 4.32 -4.99
CA LYS A 18 -7.44 4.37 -3.94
C LYS A 18 -6.95 2.97 -3.61
N VAL A 19 -5.64 2.82 -3.54
CA VAL A 19 -4.93 1.59 -3.16
C VAL A 19 -3.92 1.91 -2.08
N VAL A 20 -3.82 1.04 -1.09
CA VAL A 20 -2.81 1.14 -0.03
C VAL A 20 -1.65 0.17 -0.30
N VAL A 21 -0.42 0.63 -0.05
CA VAL A 21 0.78 -0.20 -0.05
C VAL A 21 1.28 -0.29 1.38
N ALA A 22 1.12 -1.46 1.99
CA ALA A 22 1.41 -1.70 3.41
C ALA A 22 2.58 -2.68 3.60
N GLY A 23 3.01 -2.84 4.83
CA GLY A 23 4.10 -3.74 5.22
C GLY A 23 5.07 -3.09 6.20
N GLY A 24 6.00 -3.87 6.72
CA GLY A 24 6.97 -3.46 7.72
C GLY A 24 7.89 -2.32 7.29
N TYR A 25 8.74 -1.88 8.23
CA TYR A 25 9.74 -0.86 7.94
C TYR A 25 10.77 -1.38 6.93
N ALA A 26 11.15 -0.53 5.95
CA ALA A 26 12.13 -0.84 4.90
C ALA A 26 11.80 -2.08 4.02
N VAL A 27 10.55 -2.57 3.99
CA VAL A 27 10.12 -3.70 3.15
C VAL A 27 10.08 -3.38 1.65
N GLY A 28 10.23 -2.11 1.26
CA GLY A 28 10.26 -1.67 -0.14
C GLY A 28 9.02 -0.90 -0.60
N LYS A 29 8.17 -0.35 0.30
CA LYS A 29 6.97 0.41 -0.08
C LYS A 29 7.28 1.61 -0.97
N THR A 30 8.23 2.44 -0.57
CA THR A 30 8.70 3.60 -1.36
C THR A 30 9.21 3.18 -2.73
N THR A 31 9.96 2.07 -2.79
CA THR A 31 10.46 1.50 -4.04
C THR A 31 9.32 1.00 -4.92
N PHE A 32 8.34 0.31 -4.32
CA PHE A 32 7.16 -0.20 -5.01
C PHE A 32 6.36 0.94 -5.66
N VAL A 33 6.03 1.97 -4.89
CA VAL A 33 5.32 3.15 -5.39
C VAL A 33 6.13 3.87 -6.46
N GLY A 34 7.43 4.07 -6.23
CA GLY A 34 8.32 4.75 -7.15
C GLY A 34 8.52 4.01 -8.48
N SER A 35 8.57 2.68 -8.48
CA SER A 35 8.79 1.89 -9.69
C SER A 35 7.63 1.94 -10.68
N ILE A 36 6.40 2.15 -10.18
CA ILE A 36 5.19 2.10 -11.01
C ILE A 36 4.59 3.48 -11.29
N SER A 37 4.84 4.45 -10.45
CA SER A 37 4.23 5.79 -10.55
C SER A 37 4.53 6.46 -11.90
N GLU A 38 3.54 7.13 -12.47
CA GLU A 38 3.62 7.98 -13.66
C GLU A 38 3.99 9.42 -13.33
N ILE A 39 3.90 9.78 -12.07
CA ILE A 39 4.33 11.07 -11.53
C ILE A 39 5.56 10.87 -10.66
N THR A 40 6.34 11.90 -10.43
CA THR A 40 7.37 11.88 -9.40
C THR A 40 6.69 11.57 -8.06
N PRO A 41 7.05 10.47 -7.37
CA PRO A 41 6.43 10.14 -6.11
C PRO A 41 6.59 11.29 -5.11
N LEU A 42 5.49 11.61 -4.43
CA LEU A 42 5.54 12.59 -3.35
C LEU A 42 5.81 11.82 -2.05
N THR A 43 6.94 12.10 -1.42
CA THR A 43 7.19 11.67 -0.05
C THR A 43 6.85 12.84 0.85
N THR A 44 5.77 12.71 1.60
CA THR A 44 5.39 13.75 2.56
C THR A 44 6.07 13.47 3.89
N GLU A 45 6.91 14.39 4.32
CA GLU A 45 7.45 14.42 5.67
C GLU A 45 6.55 15.32 6.54
N ALA A 46 5.66 14.72 7.32
CA ALA A 46 4.86 15.46 8.29
C ALA A 46 5.55 15.41 9.65
N ALA A 47 5.93 16.57 10.17
CA ALA A 47 6.39 16.68 11.55
C ALA A 47 5.19 16.51 12.48
N MET A 48 5.13 15.42 13.22
CA MET A 48 4.14 15.23 14.28
C MET A 48 4.74 15.66 15.62
N THR A 49 4.09 16.62 16.26
CA THR A 49 4.42 17.01 17.63
C THR A 49 3.54 16.18 18.57
N THR A 50 4.11 15.18 19.21
CA THR A 50 3.44 14.48 20.31
C THR A 50 3.58 15.36 21.57
N VAL A 51 2.44 15.89 22.02
CA VAL A 51 2.34 16.43 23.38
C VAL A 51 2.15 15.21 24.28
N SER A 52 3.18 14.80 25.00
CA SER A 52 3.01 13.83 26.07
C SER A 52 2.28 14.55 27.20
N ASP A 53 1.02 14.23 27.44
CA ASP A 53 0.31 14.55 28.66
C ASP A 53 0.99 13.79 29.81
N GLY A 54 2.00 14.42 30.40
CA GLY A 54 2.55 13.99 31.66
C GLY A 54 1.63 14.47 32.77
N VAL A 55 0.97 13.51 33.41
CA VAL A 55 0.24 13.73 34.68
C VAL A 55 1.26 14.17 35.75
N ASP A 56 1.00 15.34 36.30
CA ASP A 56 1.41 15.89 37.60
C ASP A 56 2.79 15.56 38.19
N ASP A 57 3.74 16.52 38.12
CA ASP A 57 4.24 17.09 39.37
C ASP A 57 4.90 18.47 39.13
N ALA A 58 4.72 19.37 40.10
CA ALA A 58 5.14 20.76 40.06
C ALA A 58 6.66 20.90 40.05
N GLY A 59 7.23 21.42 38.96
CA GLY A 59 8.63 21.81 38.91
C GLY A 59 9.12 21.90 37.46
N LEU A 60 9.26 23.11 36.95
CA LEU A 60 10.02 23.57 35.79
C LEU A 60 10.61 22.45 34.88
N ALA A 61 9.76 21.67 34.22
CA ALA A 61 10.19 20.74 33.23
C ALA A 61 10.01 21.39 31.84
N SER A 62 11.13 21.66 31.22
CA SER A 62 11.24 21.92 29.77
C SER A 62 10.42 20.89 29.01
N GLN A 63 9.30 21.31 28.41
CA GLN A 63 8.54 20.49 27.49
C GLN A 63 9.43 20.19 26.27
N SER A 64 10.08 19.05 26.27
CA SER A 64 10.76 18.56 25.09
C SER A 64 9.69 18.15 24.07
N LYS A 65 9.34 19.06 23.16
CA LYS A 65 8.54 18.74 21.98
C LYS A 65 9.35 17.77 21.12
N THR A 66 9.06 16.49 21.21
CA THR A 66 9.67 15.50 20.34
C THR A 66 8.93 15.57 19.00
N SER A 67 9.52 16.27 18.04
CA SER A 67 9.04 16.26 16.66
C SER A 67 9.49 14.96 15.99
N THR A 68 8.56 14.18 15.49
CA THR A 68 8.85 12.97 14.71
C THR A 68 8.33 13.13 13.30
N THR A 69 9.20 12.92 12.33
CA THR A 69 8.85 12.96 10.92
C THR A 69 8.18 11.64 10.52
N VAL A 70 6.99 11.72 9.94
CA VAL A 70 6.29 10.59 9.33
C VAL A 70 6.42 10.70 7.83
N ALA A 71 7.04 9.71 7.20
CA ALA A 71 7.14 9.64 5.76
C ALA A 71 5.99 8.78 5.21
N MET A 72 5.24 9.32 4.26
CA MET A 72 4.24 8.61 3.48
C MET A 72 4.57 8.80 2.00
N ASP A 73 4.45 7.72 1.24
CA ASP A 73 4.64 7.75 -0.21
C ASP A 73 3.30 7.91 -0.92
N PHE A 74 3.27 8.74 -1.94
CA PHE A 74 2.12 8.89 -2.83
C PHE A 74 2.57 8.73 -4.28
N GLY A 75 1.82 7.94 -5.04
CA GLY A 75 2.03 7.73 -6.46
C GLY A 75 0.72 7.61 -7.23
N ARG A 76 0.82 7.67 -8.54
CA ARG A 76 -0.31 7.55 -9.46
C ARG A 76 0.07 6.69 -10.64
N ILE A 77 -0.87 5.83 -11.08
CA ILE A 77 -0.74 5.07 -12.34
C ILE A 77 -2.10 4.95 -13.02
N THR A 78 -2.10 5.04 -14.35
CA THR A 78 -3.25 4.70 -15.20
C THR A 78 -3.11 3.25 -15.66
N LEU A 79 -4.11 2.41 -15.40
CA LEU A 79 -4.10 1.01 -15.80
C LEU A 79 -4.72 0.80 -17.18
N GLY A 80 -3.90 0.39 -18.13
CA GLY A 80 -4.30 -0.08 -19.46
C GLY A 80 -4.99 0.97 -20.32
N ARG A 81 -5.95 0.49 -21.16
CA ARG A 81 -6.86 1.35 -21.94
C ARG A 81 -8.12 1.72 -21.17
N SER A 82 -8.23 1.27 -19.93
CA SER A 82 -9.32 1.62 -19.04
C SER A 82 -9.02 2.99 -18.44
N ASP A 83 -10.06 3.76 -18.25
CA ASP A 83 -9.99 5.06 -17.60
C ASP A 83 -9.75 4.92 -16.08
N LEU A 84 -9.16 3.80 -15.66
CA LEU A 84 -8.90 3.49 -14.26
C LEU A 84 -7.59 4.12 -13.82
N ILE A 85 -7.67 5.06 -12.91
CA ILE A 85 -6.51 5.71 -12.29
C ILE A 85 -6.36 5.19 -10.87
N LEU A 86 -5.23 4.54 -10.58
CA LEU A 86 -4.91 4.13 -9.22
C LEU A 86 -4.08 5.23 -8.54
N TYR A 87 -4.53 5.63 -7.36
CA TYR A 87 -3.78 6.45 -6.42
C TYR A 87 -3.21 5.55 -5.33
N LEU A 88 -1.89 5.51 -5.25
CA LEU A 88 -1.13 4.63 -4.36
C LEU A 88 -0.70 5.40 -3.12
N PHE A 89 -0.98 4.86 -1.94
CA PHE A 89 -0.59 5.44 -0.66
C PHE A 89 0.24 4.43 0.12
N GLY A 90 1.53 4.73 0.33
CA GLY A 90 2.40 3.94 1.19
C GLY A 90 2.12 4.22 2.66
N THR A 91 1.88 3.17 3.47
CA THR A 91 1.71 3.34 4.91
C THR A 91 3.05 3.56 5.60
N PRO A 92 3.08 4.33 6.69
CA PRO A 92 4.23 4.33 7.59
C PRO A 92 4.49 2.92 8.10
N GLY A 93 5.74 2.45 8.01
CA GLY A 93 6.09 1.08 8.40
C GLY A 93 6.48 0.91 9.86
N GLN A 94 6.56 1.98 10.64
CA GLN A 94 6.88 1.93 12.06
C GLN A 94 5.61 1.75 12.89
N GLU A 95 5.62 0.84 13.86
CA GLU A 95 4.46 0.50 14.70
C GLU A 95 3.81 1.71 15.37
N ARG A 96 4.61 2.66 15.86
CA ARG A 96 4.12 3.87 16.50
C ARG A 96 3.21 4.73 15.61
N PHE A 97 3.15 4.48 14.30
CA PHE A 97 2.31 5.19 13.34
C PHE A 97 1.13 4.38 12.82
N HIS A 98 0.86 3.20 13.36
CA HIS A 98 -0.27 2.36 12.93
C HIS A 98 -1.62 3.06 13.14
N PHE A 99 -1.72 3.99 14.08
CA PHE A 99 -2.93 4.79 14.29
C PHE A 99 -3.36 5.61 13.05
N MET A 100 -2.43 5.88 12.13
CA MET A 100 -2.73 6.60 10.88
C MET A 100 -3.36 5.69 9.82
N TRP A 101 -3.27 4.37 9.98
CA TRP A 101 -3.72 3.44 8.97
C TRP A 101 -5.23 3.53 8.74
N ASP A 102 -6.02 3.79 9.78
CA ASP A 102 -7.48 3.93 9.66
C ASP A 102 -7.88 5.06 8.70
N GLU A 103 -7.15 6.17 8.74
CA GLU A 103 -7.37 7.27 7.80
C GLU A 103 -6.86 6.93 6.39
N LEU A 104 -5.71 6.25 6.30
CA LEU A 104 -5.12 5.88 5.02
C LEU A 104 -5.95 4.84 4.27
N VAL A 105 -6.60 3.91 4.94
CA VAL A 105 -7.41 2.86 4.29
C VAL A 105 -8.83 3.32 3.96
N ARG A 106 -9.28 4.43 4.53
CA ARG A 106 -10.63 4.96 4.27
C ARG A 106 -10.83 5.23 2.77
N GLY A 107 -11.82 4.56 2.17
CA GLY A 107 -12.12 4.66 0.74
C GLY A 107 -11.15 3.93 -0.18
N ALA A 108 -10.21 3.15 0.35
CA ALA A 108 -9.39 2.27 -0.47
C ALA A 108 -10.16 1.01 -0.86
N ILE A 109 -9.93 0.51 -2.08
CA ILE A 109 -10.49 -0.79 -2.52
C ILE A 109 -9.79 -1.98 -1.88
N GLY A 110 -8.60 -1.77 -1.32
CA GLY A 110 -7.77 -2.78 -0.68
C GLY A 110 -6.30 -2.40 -0.62
N ALA A 111 -5.47 -3.37 -0.29
CA ALA A 111 -4.04 -3.17 -0.09
C ALA A 111 -3.14 -4.22 -0.77
N VAL A 112 -1.94 -3.77 -1.16
CA VAL A 112 -0.81 -4.66 -1.42
C VAL A 112 0.03 -4.70 -0.14
N VAL A 113 0.09 -5.85 0.51
CA VAL A 113 0.93 -6.07 1.69
C VAL A 113 2.27 -6.63 1.23
N LEU A 114 3.31 -5.82 1.31
CA LEU A 114 4.67 -6.25 1.01
C LEU A 114 5.25 -7.03 2.19
N VAL A 115 5.87 -8.17 1.89
CA VAL A 115 6.48 -9.07 2.87
C VAL A 115 7.97 -9.21 2.60
N ASP A 116 8.78 -9.05 3.65
CA ASP A 116 10.21 -9.38 3.67
C ASP A 116 10.41 -10.67 4.47
N THR A 117 10.77 -11.76 3.81
CA THR A 117 10.97 -13.06 4.46
C THR A 117 12.16 -13.08 5.42
N GLY A 118 13.08 -12.14 5.31
CA GLY A 118 14.16 -11.95 6.29
C GLY A 118 13.69 -11.28 7.59
N ARG A 119 12.49 -10.67 7.59
CA ARG A 119 11.90 -9.95 8.73
C ARG A 119 10.40 -10.16 8.81
N LEU A 120 9.95 -11.43 8.77
CA LEU A 120 8.53 -11.79 8.80
C LEU A 120 7.77 -11.18 9.97
N ARG A 121 8.43 -11.02 11.13
CA ARG A 121 7.82 -10.38 12.31
C ARG A 121 7.21 -9.02 11.99
N ASP A 122 7.87 -8.22 11.18
CA ASP A 122 7.45 -6.86 10.85
C ASP A 122 6.22 -6.83 9.92
N CYS A 123 5.81 -8.00 9.39
CA CYS A 123 4.71 -8.11 8.43
C CYS A 123 3.37 -8.48 9.09
N PHE A 124 3.39 -9.11 10.27
CA PHE A 124 2.16 -9.57 10.96
C PHE A 124 1.18 -8.43 11.19
N ALA A 125 1.63 -7.31 11.71
CA ALA A 125 0.76 -6.18 11.99
C ALA A 125 -0.02 -5.69 10.76
N ALA A 126 0.57 -5.78 9.56
CA ALA A 126 -0.13 -5.41 8.34
C ALA A 126 -1.16 -6.46 7.93
N VAL A 127 -0.81 -7.75 8.02
CA VAL A 127 -1.73 -8.86 7.71
C VAL A 127 -2.93 -8.82 8.66
N ASP A 128 -2.68 -8.84 9.97
CA ASP A 128 -3.72 -8.80 11.01
C ASP A 128 -4.65 -7.59 10.85
N TYR A 129 -4.08 -6.44 10.49
CA TYR A 129 -4.84 -5.20 10.30
C TYR A 129 -5.89 -5.34 9.19
N PHE A 130 -5.50 -5.88 8.02
CA PHE A 130 -6.42 -6.02 6.88
C PHE A 130 -7.39 -7.18 7.07
N GLU A 131 -6.98 -8.28 7.69
CA GLU A 131 -7.86 -9.39 8.03
C GLU A 131 -8.95 -8.97 9.02
N ALA A 132 -8.56 -8.33 10.12
CA ALA A 132 -9.51 -7.89 11.16
C ALA A 132 -10.56 -6.88 10.66
N ARG A 133 -10.29 -6.18 9.55
CA ARG A 133 -11.22 -5.22 8.94
C ARG A 133 -11.92 -5.76 7.70
N GLU A 134 -11.66 -7.01 7.33
CA GLU A 134 -12.22 -7.67 6.14
C GLU A 134 -11.95 -6.87 4.85
N LEU A 135 -10.89 -6.07 4.84
CA LEU A 135 -10.48 -5.30 3.67
C LEU A 135 -9.77 -6.21 2.67
N PRO A 136 -10.09 -6.13 1.37
CA PRO A 136 -9.39 -6.90 0.36
C PRO A 136 -7.90 -6.59 0.38
N PHE A 137 -7.04 -7.62 0.38
CA PHE A 137 -5.61 -7.44 0.21
C PHE A 137 -4.97 -8.61 -0.51
N VAL A 138 -3.80 -8.36 -1.06
CA VAL A 138 -2.92 -9.37 -1.64
C VAL A 138 -1.57 -9.32 -0.95
N VAL A 139 -0.88 -10.45 -0.89
CA VAL A 139 0.44 -10.54 -0.28
C VAL A 139 1.50 -10.64 -1.37
N ALA A 140 2.41 -9.69 -1.40
CA ALA A 140 3.51 -9.62 -2.34
C ALA A 140 4.84 -9.82 -1.60
N VAL A 141 5.40 -11.03 -1.71
CA VAL A 141 6.68 -11.37 -1.11
C VAL A 141 7.79 -10.71 -1.91
N ASN A 142 8.45 -9.70 -1.32
CA ASN A 142 9.46 -8.92 -2.01
C ASN A 142 10.78 -9.66 -2.11
N CYS A 143 11.14 -10.05 -3.32
CA CYS A 143 12.38 -10.74 -3.64
C CYS A 143 13.49 -9.72 -3.92
N PHE A 144 14.20 -9.30 -2.87
CA PHE A 144 15.32 -8.37 -3.02
C PHE A 144 16.39 -8.94 -3.98
N ASN A 145 16.73 -8.17 -5.00
CA ASN A 145 17.64 -8.59 -6.07
C ASN A 145 17.20 -9.84 -6.84
N GLY A 146 15.88 -10.12 -6.90
CA GLY A 146 15.31 -11.27 -7.58
C GLY A 146 15.51 -12.60 -6.85
N ALA A 147 16.02 -12.59 -5.62
CA ALA A 147 16.26 -13.80 -4.84
C ALA A 147 14.96 -14.31 -4.21
N VAL A 148 14.52 -15.51 -4.59
CA VAL A 148 13.46 -16.26 -3.93
C VAL A 148 14.08 -17.07 -2.81
N LEU A 149 13.90 -16.65 -1.56
CA LEU A 149 14.51 -17.30 -0.39
C LEU A 149 13.65 -18.43 0.16
N HIS A 150 12.31 -18.31 0.06
CA HIS A 150 11.37 -19.27 0.61
C HIS A 150 10.22 -19.51 -0.37
N PRO A 151 9.68 -20.76 -0.44
CA PRO A 151 8.47 -21.03 -1.22
C PRO A 151 7.26 -20.32 -0.61
N LEU A 152 6.29 -19.95 -1.45
CA LEU A 152 5.09 -19.20 -1.00
C LEU A 152 4.29 -19.93 0.06
N GLU A 153 4.22 -21.26 -0.02
CA GLU A 153 3.50 -22.10 0.93
C GLU A 153 4.08 -21.97 2.34
N ALA A 154 5.41 -21.96 2.46
CA ALA A 154 6.08 -21.78 3.76
C ALA A 154 5.85 -20.37 4.33
N VAL A 155 5.82 -19.34 3.46
CA VAL A 155 5.51 -17.96 3.87
C VAL A 155 4.04 -17.86 4.31
N ARG A 156 3.12 -18.48 3.57
CA ARG A 156 1.69 -18.51 3.90
C ARG A 156 1.44 -19.17 5.25
N GLU A 157 2.04 -20.33 5.48
CA GLU A 157 1.94 -21.04 6.75
C GLU A 157 2.50 -20.19 7.90
N ALA A 158 3.69 -19.63 7.72
CA ALA A 158 4.34 -18.80 8.74
C ALA A 158 3.55 -17.55 9.12
N LEU A 159 2.83 -16.93 8.15
CA LEU A 159 1.97 -15.76 8.37
C LEU A 159 0.52 -16.13 8.68
N ASN A 160 0.19 -17.44 8.71
CA ASN A 160 -1.18 -17.96 8.93
C ASN A 160 -2.24 -17.34 8.00
N ILE A 161 -1.89 -17.12 6.73
CA ILE A 161 -2.75 -16.44 5.75
C ILE A 161 -3.66 -17.45 5.04
N SER A 162 -4.96 -17.15 4.95
CA SER A 162 -5.95 -17.96 4.22
C SER A 162 -5.53 -18.23 2.77
N ALA A 163 -5.86 -19.43 2.27
CA ALA A 163 -5.62 -19.80 0.87
C ALA A 163 -6.37 -18.92 -0.15
N GLU A 164 -7.43 -18.26 0.27
CA GLU A 164 -8.23 -17.36 -0.56
C GLU A 164 -7.54 -16.03 -0.85
N ILE A 165 -6.55 -15.64 -0.04
CA ILE A 165 -5.78 -14.40 -0.22
C ILE A 165 -4.68 -14.66 -1.25
N PRO A 166 -4.66 -13.94 -2.39
CA PRO A 166 -3.62 -14.08 -3.39
C PRO A 166 -2.25 -13.76 -2.80
N MET A 167 -1.29 -14.66 -3.03
CA MET A 167 0.10 -14.49 -2.62
C MET A 167 1.03 -14.85 -3.76
N PHE A 168 2.04 -14.01 -4.00
CA PHE A 168 3.01 -14.21 -5.08
C PHE A 168 4.35 -13.55 -4.75
N HIS A 169 5.39 -13.97 -5.44
CA HIS A 169 6.68 -13.28 -5.40
C HIS A 169 6.64 -12.02 -6.26
N THR A 170 7.29 -10.96 -5.80
CA THR A 170 7.45 -9.70 -6.53
C THR A 170 8.87 -9.15 -6.35
N ASP A 171 9.28 -8.27 -7.22
CA ASP A 171 10.43 -7.37 -6.98
C ASP A 171 9.93 -5.94 -7.10
N ALA A 172 9.90 -5.23 -5.98
CA ALA A 172 9.37 -3.86 -5.89
C ALA A 172 10.07 -2.86 -6.84
N ARG A 173 11.24 -3.19 -7.37
CA ARG A 173 12.00 -2.36 -8.32
C ARG A 173 11.57 -2.58 -9.77
N VAL A 174 10.89 -3.70 -10.04
CA VAL A 174 10.52 -4.11 -11.39
C VAL A 174 9.10 -3.64 -11.69
N ARG A 175 8.96 -2.64 -12.56
CA ARG A 175 7.67 -2.05 -12.95
C ARG A 175 6.61 -3.09 -13.35
N GLY A 176 7.02 -4.13 -14.10
CA GLY A 176 6.12 -5.22 -14.51
C GLY A 176 5.56 -5.99 -13.32
N ALA A 177 6.42 -6.41 -12.39
CA ALA A 177 6.03 -7.14 -11.20
C ALA A 177 5.11 -6.31 -10.28
N THR A 178 5.43 -5.03 -10.13
CA THR A 178 4.60 -4.08 -9.36
C THR A 178 3.21 -3.89 -10.00
N ARG A 179 3.16 -3.77 -11.34
CA ARG A 179 1.89 -3.68 -12.06
C ARG A 179 1.05 -4.95 -11.88
N ASP A 180 1.67 -6.11 -11.98
CA ASP A 180 0.96 -7.39 -11.84
C ASP A 180 0.40 -7.56 -10.42
N ALA A 181 1.11 -7.09 -9.40
CA ALA A 181 0.62 -7.03 -8.02
C ALA A 181 -0.63 -6.15 -7.87
N LEU A 182 -0.64 -4.97 -8.51
CA LEU A 182 -1.80 -4.07 -8.49
C LEU A 182 -2.99 -4.66 -9.25
N LEU A 183 -2.76 -5.32 -10.37
CA LEU A 183 -3.81 -6.02 -11.12
C LEU A 183 -4.41 -7.16 -10.31
N ALA A 184 -3.59 -7.96 -9.61
CA ALA A 184 -4.06 -9.02 -8.72
C ALA A 184 -4.95 -8.47 -7.61
N LEU A 185 -4.57 -7.33 -7.00
CA LEU A 185 -5.39 -6.67 -5.99
C LEU A 185 -6.75 -6.22 -6.55
N VAL A 186 -6.75 -5.54 -7.71
CA VAL A 186 -8.00 -5.06 -8.33
C VAL A 186 -8.92 -6.24 -8.64
N GLN A 187 -8.39 -7.32 -9.19
CA GLN A 187 -9.18 -8.54 -9.47
C GLN A 187 -9.74 -9.15 -8.19
N HIS A 188 -8.92 -9.29 -7.15
CA HIS A 188 -9.35 -9.84 -5.87
C HIS A 188 -10.45 -9.00 -5.21
N ALA A 189 -10.30 -7.67 -5.20
CA ALA A 189 -11.29 -6.75 -4.65
C ALA A 189 -12.62 -6.82 -5.43
N LEU A 190 -12.59 -6.92 -6.76
CA LEU A 190 -13.78 -7.07 -7.59
C LEU A 190 -14.53 -8.39 -7.33
N VAL A 191 -13.82 -9.48 -7.10
CA VAL A 191 -14.44 -10.77 -6.75
C VAL A 191 -15.16 -10.66 -5.41
N ARG A 192 -14.50 -10.10 -4.40
CA ARG A 192 -15.08 -9.93 -3.05
C ARG A 192 -16.25 -8.94 -2.98
N SER A 193 -16.33 -7.97 -3.88
CA SER A 193 -17.45 -7.03 -3.93
C SER A 193 -18.73 -7.59 -4.55
N ARG A 194 -18.65 -8.77 -5.20
CA ARG A 194 -19.79 -9.44 -5.88
C ARG A 194 -20.40 -10.57 -5.07
N GLY A 195 -19.76 -11.01 -4.03
CA GLY A 195 -20.24 -12.06 -3.11
C GLY A 195 -20.84 -11.45 -1.87
#